data_0d99d93cd54f8af62c6d12cb9d4830d6
#
_entry.id   0d99d93cd54f8af62c6d12cb9d4830d6
#
_cell.length_a   1.000
_cell.length_b   1.000
_cell.length_c   1.000
_cell.angle_alpha   90.00
_cell.angle_beta   90.00
_cell.angle_gamma   90.00
#
_symmetry.space_group_name_H-M   'P 1'
#
loop_
_entity.id
_entity.type
_entity.pdbx_description
1 polymer ?
#
loop_
_entity_poly.entity_id
_entity_poly.type
_entity_poly.pdbx_seq_one_letter_code
_entity_poly.pdbx_strand_id
1 'polypeptide(L)'
;MYKRFFVRCFFLTCILSSISFISYAVSLYDLQHSNQYKLLYSDESRDLYMNLSSIQSLRYNPPYYTLKYQTYLIDYNESSITSSDFIANYNYDNSIEGIVRSLNVINLSFDEAKLALKRAKLKDSGITGTYKLNKVYSFDGSVKVDFNILDDIKYKQLDYSYANPFYIGAAYAFEKAYNKVF
;
A
#
# COMPACT_ATOMS: atom_id res chain seq x y z
N MET A 1 -38.66 35.45 20.28
CA MET A 1 -37.71 34.42 20.76
C MET A 1 -37.14 33.54 19.62
N TYR A 2 -37.92 33.15 18.63
CA TYR A 2 -37.53 32.29 17.50
C TYR A 2 -36.46 32.88 16.54
N LYS A 3 -36.46 34.19 16.27
CA LYS A 3 -35.48 34.82 15.36
C LYS A 3 -34.01 34.70 15.83
N ARG A 4 -33.77 34.76 17.15
CA ARG A 4 -32.38 34.62 17.69
C ARG A 4 -31.87 33.19 17.68
N PHE A 5 -32.75 32.21 17.70
CA PHE A 5 -32.41 30.81 17.62
C PHE A 5 -32.03 30.44 16.18
N PHE A 6 -32.77 30.91 15.18
CA PHE A 6 -32.50 30.68 13.75
C PHE A 6 -31.15 31.28 13.32
N VAL A 7 -30.83 32.50 13.78
CA VAL A 7 -29.55 33.13 13.45
C VAL A 7 -28.38 32.37 14.07
N ARG A 8 -28.50 31.83 15.28
CA ARG A 8 -27.45 31.02 15.92
C ARG A 8 -27.24 29.66 15.23
N CYS A 9 -28.32 28.99 14.83
CA CYS A 9 -28.20 27.74 14.05
C CYS A 9 -27.60 27.97 12.67
N PHE A 10 -27.92 29.09 12.00
CA PHE A 10 -27.34 29.44 10.70
C PHE A 10 -25.84 29.75 10.79
N PHE A 11 -25.40 30.45 11.83
CA PHE A 11 -23.97 30.69 12.08
C PHE A 11 -23.22 29.39 12.41
N LEU A 12 -23.82 28.46 13.16
CA LEU A 12 -23.19 27.17 13.49
C LEU A 12 -23.05 26.28 12.24
N THR A 13 -24.03 26.26 11.35
CA THR A 13 -23.98 25.52 10.08
C THR A 13 -22.96 26.15 9.11
N CYS A 14 -22.83 27.45 9.06
CA CYS A 14 -21.81 28.12 8.23
C CYS A 14 -20.37 27.86 8.73
N ILE A 15 -20.14 27.72 10.04
CA ILE A 15 -18.83 27.39 10.61
C ILE A 15 -18.49 25.91 10.34
N LEU A 16 -19.45 25.01 10.41
CA LEU A 16 -19.26 23.59 10.10
C LEU A 16 -19.02 23.31 8.60
N SER A 17 -19.57 24.13 7.70
CA SER A 17 -19.34 24.02 6.26
C SER A 17 -18.00 24.60 5.79
N SER A 18 -17.33 25.39 6.63
CA SER A 18 -15.99 25.93 6.35
C SER A 18 -14.83 25.04 6.82
N ILE A 19 -15.12 23.86 7.40
CA ILE A 19 -14.11 22.81 7.55
C ILE A 19 -13.92 22.21 6.16
N SER A 20 -13.22 22.93 5.30
CA SER A 20 -12.62 22.36 4.11
C SER A 20 -11.79 21.17 4.60
N PHE A 21 -12.14 19.96 4.20
CA PHE A 21 -11.21 18.84 4.30
C PHE A 21 -9.98 19.26 3.50
N ILE A 22 -8.98 19.78 4.21
CA ILE A 22 -7.67 20.00 3.63
C ILE A 22 -7.24 18.59 3.23
N SER A 23 -7.35 18.29 1.96
CA SER A 23 -6.70 17.11 1.38
C SER A 23 -5.21 17.38 1.61
N TYR A 24 -4.67 16.86 2.70
CA TYR A 24 -3.26 16.97 3.00
C TYR A 24 -2.49 16.38 1.84
N ALA A 25 -1.86 17.25 1.08
CA ALA A 25 -0.83 16.89 0.14
C ALA A 25 0.29 16.25 0.95
N VAL A 26 0.75 15.05 0.55
CA VAL A 26 1.80 14.34 1.27
C VAL A 26 3.15 14.94 0.86
N SER A 27 3.87 15.52 1.81
CA SER A 27 5.23 16.03 1.61
C SER A 27 6.29 14.94 1.90
N LEU A 28 7.53 15.20 1.45
CA LEU A 28 8.67 14.35 1.79
C LEU A 28 8.87 14.28 3.31
N TYR A 29 8.70 15.42 4.00
CA TYR A 29 8.82 15.50 5.45
C TYR A 29 7.79 14.56 6.15
N ASP A 30 6.53 14.56 5.69
CA ASP A 30 5.49 13.71 6.27
C ASP A 30 5.82 12.23 6.11
N LEU A 31 6.30 11.82 4.92
CA LEU A 31 6.68 10.43 4.66
C LEU A 31 7.82 9.95 5.57
N GLN A 32 8.80 10.82 5.84
CA GLN A 32 9.99 10.47 6.60
C GLN A 32 9.79 10.53 8.12
N HIS A 33 8.85 11.34 8.64
CA HIS A 33 8.72 11.63 10.06
C HIS A 33 7.42 11.16 10.70
N SER A 34 6.41 10.78 9.92
CA SER A 34 5.13 10.31 10.46
C SER A 34 5.10 8.79 10.60
N ASN A 35 4.67 8.29 11.75
CA ASN A 35 4.45 6.85 11.99
C ASN A 35 3.32 6.24 11.13
N GLN A 36 2.57 7.07 10.40
CA GLN A 36 1.55 6.61 9.45
C GLN A 36 2.16 5.93 8.23
N TYR A 37 3.41 6.27 7.89
CA TYR A 37 4.10 5.77 6.72
C TYR A 37 5.22 4.82 7.10
N LYS A 38 5.27 3.67 6.44
CA LYS A 38 6.31 2.65 6.63
C LYS A 38 7.24 2.63 5.42
N LEU A 39 8.52 2.88 5.62
CA LEU A 39 9.54 2.63 4.61
C LEU A 39 9.64 1.12 4.35
N LEU A 40 9.43 0.72 3.09
CA LEU A 40 9.44 -0.67 2.62
C LEU A 40 10.73 -1.01 1.88
N TYR A 41 11.23 -0.05 1.12
CA TYR A 41 12.41 -0.21 0.27
C TYR A 41 13.10 1.14 0.12
N SER A 42 14.44 1.11 0.04
CA SER A 42 15.28 2.29 -0.19
C SER A 42 16.50 1.89 -1.02
N ASP A 43 16.84 2.70 -2.01
CA ASP A 43 18.11 2.67 -2.74
C ASP A 43 18.66 4.10 -2.90
N GLU A 44 19.73 4.28 -3.67
CA GLU A 44 20.39 5.58 -3.84
C GLU A 44 19.50 6.64 -4.51
N SER A 45 18.48 6.21 -5.28
CA SER A 45 17.63 7.08 -6.08
C SER A 45 16.16 7.09 -5.64
N ARG A 46 15.72 6.10 -4.86
CA ARG A 46 14.29 5.89 -4.58
C ARG A 46 14.01 5.34 -3.20
N ASP A 47 12.92 5.83 -2.62
CA ASP A 47 12.30 5.26 -1.44
C ASP A 47 10.86 4.86 -1.74
N LEU A 48 10.42 3.72 -1.22
CA LEU A 48 9.03 3.27 -1.31
C LEU A 48 8.41 3.24 0.10
N TYR A 49 7.39 4.04 0.32
CA TYR A 49 6.62 4.09 1.55
C TYR A 49 5.22 3.52 1.37
N MET A 50 4.68 2.89 2.42
CA MET A 50 3.29 2.46 2.51
C MET A 50 2.53 3.31 3.51
N ASN A 51 1.34 3.74 3.16
CA ASN A 51 0.39 4.34 4.09
C ASN A 51 -0.30 3.24 4.90
N LEU A 52 0.04 3.09 6.18
CA LEU A 52 -0.48 2.03 7.03
C LEU A 52 -2.00 2.13 7.26
N SER A 53 -2.55 3.35 7.29
CA SER A 53 -3.98 3.57 7.48
C SER A 53 -4.82 3.25 6.24
N SER A 54 -4.18 3.07 5.07
CA SER A 54 -4.86 2.74 3.82
C SER A 54 -5.10 1.25 3.60
N ILE A 55 -4.54 0.39 4.47
CA ILE A 55 -4.66 -1.07 4.33
C ILE A 55 -6.09 -1.49 4.61
N GLN A 56 -6.76 -2.08 3.61
CA GLN A 56 -8.14 -2.54 3.68
C GLN A 56 -8.26 -3.98 3.19
N SER A 57 -8.93 -4.83 3.96
CA SER A 57 -9.30 -6.18 3.52
C SER A 57 -10.56 -6.10 2.65
N LEU A 58 -10.41 -6.41 1.36
CA LEU A 58 -11.53 -6.49 0.40
C LEU A 58 -12.13 -7.90 0.35
N ARG A 59 -11.31 -8.94 0.59
CA ARG A 59 -11.74 -10.34 0.63
C ARG A 59 -10.97 -11.10 1.69
N TYR A 60 -11.70 -11.81 2.53
CA TYR A 60 -11.18 -12.77 3.51
C TYR A 60 -11.84 -14.12 3.28
N ASN A 61 -11.19 -15.01 2.53
CA ASN A 61 -11.68 -16.35 2.21
C ASN A 61 -10.47 -17.29 2.08
N PRO A 62 -9.91 -17.79 3.20
CA PRO A 62 -8.74 -18.64 3.16
C PRO A 62 -8.90 -19.83 2.19
N PRO A 63 -7.86 -20.15 1.40
CA PRO A 63 -6.52 -19.56 1.37
C PRO A 63 -6.42 -18.28 0.53
N TYR A 64 -7.52 -17.73 0.00
CA TYR A 64 -7.54 -16.59 -0.90
C TYR A 64 -7.94 -15.30 -0.18
N TYR A 65 -7.12 -14.26 -0.35
CA TYR A 65 -7.34 -12.94 0.24
C TYR A 65 -7.17 -11.85 -0.80
N THR A 66 -7.77 -10.70 -0.57
CA THR A 66 -7.54 -9.50 -1.39
C THR A 66 -7.40 -8.29 -0.46
N LEU A 67 -6.32 -7.54 -0.61
CA LEU A 67 -6.09 -6.28 0.09
C LEU A 67 -6.02 -5.14 -0.90
N LYS A 68 -6.49 -3.97 -0.45
CA LYS A 68 -6.18 -2.68 -1.05
C LYS A 68 -5.26 -1.91 -0.11
N TYR A 69 -4.26 -1.21 -0.65
CA TYR A 69 -3.38 -0.32 0.09
C TYR A 69 -2.79 0.75 -0.84
N GLN A 70 -2.26 1.82 -0.25
CA GLN A 70 -1.65 2.92 -0.96
C GLN A 70 -0.16 3.00 -0.65
N THR A 71 0.64 3.32 -1.69
CA THR A 71 2.07 3.58 -1.55
C THR A 71 2.46 4.93 -2.12
N TYR A 72 3.64 5.39 -1.71
CA TYR A 72 4.31 6.59 -2.19
C TYR A 72 5.72 6.23 -2.61
N LEU A 73 6.02 6.39 -3.89
CA LEU A 73 7.36 6.23 -4.44
C LEU A 73 8.01 7.62 -4.53
N ILE A 74 9.09 7.80 -3.81
CA ILE A 74 9.95 8.98 -3.92
C ILE A 74 10.97 8.69 -5.01
N ASP A 75 11.12 9.61 -5.95
CA ASP A 75 12.21 9.63 -6.92
C ASP A 75 13.06 10.89 -6.66
N TYR A 76 14.26 10.70 -6.14
CA TYR A 76 15.15 11.80 -5.77
C TYR A 76 15.72 12.52 -6.99
N ASN A 77 15.90 11.81 -8.12
CA ASN A 77 16.40 12.40 -9.37
C ASN A 77 15.39 13.39 -9.96
N GLU A 78 14.09 13.03 -9.90
CA GLU A 78 12.99 13.84 -10.42
C GLU A 78 12.40 14.80 -9.37
N SER A 79 12.92 14.76 -8.14
CA SER A 79 12.38 15.51 -7.00
C SER A 79 10.85 15.37 -6.92
N SER A 80 10.37 14.13 -6.96
CA SER A 80 8.94 13.84 -7.05
C SER A 80 8.51 12.69 -6.13
N ILE A 81 7.22 12.73 -5.74
CA ILE A 81 6.55 11.71 -4.95
C ILE A 81 5.34 11.23 -5.75
N THR A 82 5.32 9.96 -6.14
CA THR A 82 4.20 9.36 -6.86
C THR A 82 3.34 8.53 -5.91
N SER A 83 2.06 8.89 -5.76
CA SER A 83 1.09 8.08 -5.02
C SER A 83 0.39 7.09 -5.92
N SER A 84 0.20 5.87 -5.41
CA SER A 84 -0.44 4.78 -6.17
C SER A 84 -1.31 3.93 -5.25
N ASP A 85 -2.48 3.53 -5.75
CA ASP A 85 -3.33 2.52 -5.12
C ASP A 85 -3.00 1.14 -5.67
N PHE A 86 -2.91 0.16 -4.79
CA PHE A 86 -2.66 -1.24 -5.12
C PHE A 86 -3.83 -2.11 -4.69
N ILE A 87 -4.15 -3.10 -5.52
CA ILE A 87 -5.03 -4.22 -5.17
C ILE A 87 -4.21 -5.49 -5.35
N ALA A 88 -3.91 -6.18 -4.25
CA ALA A 88 -3.15 -7.42 -4.24
C ALA A 88 -4.04 -8.60 -3.86
N ASN A 89 -3.95 -9.67 -4.66
CA ASN A 89 -4.62 -10.94 -4.42
C ASN A 89 -3.58 -11.95 -3.95
N TYR A 90 -3.89 -12.67 -2.88
CA TYR A 90 -2.99 -13.60 -2.21
C TYR A 90 -3.56 -15.01 -2.25
N ASN A 91 -2.71 -15.97 -2.59
CA ASN A 91 -2.93 -17.39 -2.32
C ASN A 91 -2.03 -17.82 -1.17
N TYR A 92 -2.60 -18.01 0.03
CA TYR A 92 -1.83 -18.29 1.25
C TYR A 92 -1.16 -19.67 1.22
N ASP A 93 -1.61 -20.61 0.39
CA ASP A 93 -0.91 -21.87 0.21
C ASP A 93 0.50 -21.67 -0.38
N ASN A 94 0.71 -20.57 -1.11
CA ASN A 94 2.01 -20.13 -1.62
C ASN A 94 2.72 -19.14 -0.70
N SER A 95 2.24 -18.90 0.52
CA SER A 95 2.98 -18.17 1.55
C SER A 95 4.20 -18.97 2.03
N ILE A 96 5.10 -18.33 2.74
CA ILE A 96 6.23 -19.04 3.38
C ILE A 96 5.70 -20.19 4.25
N GLU A 97 4.70 -19.91 5.09
CA GLU A 97 4.10 -20.91 5.97
C GLU A 97 3.40 -22.04 5.20
N GLY A 98 2.64 -21.69 4.14
CA GLY A 98 1.97 -22.68 3.29
C GLY A 98 2.95 -23.61 2.59
N ILE A 99 4.02 -23.05 2.01
CA ILE A 99 5.07 -23.84 1.35
C ILE A 99 5.81 -24.73 2.36
N VAL A 100 6.19 -24.21 3.52
CA VAL A 100 6.86 -25.00 4.58
C VAL A 100 6.01 -26.19 5.02
N ARG A 101 4.71 -25.99 5.18
CA ARG A 101 3.78 -27.08 5.49
C ARG A 101 3.72 -28.13 4.36
N SER A 102 3.69 -27.69 3.10
CA SER A 102 3.55 -28.60 1.95
C SER A 102 4.82 -29.41 1.67
N LEU A 103 6.00 -28.85 1.93
CA LEU A 103 7.29 -29.47 1.67
C LEU A 103 7.67 -30.56 2.68
N ASN A 104 6.89 -30.75 3.77
CA ASN A 104 7.20 -31.70 4.84
C ASN A 104 8.68 -31.58 5.30
N VAL A 105 9.11 -30.36 5.60
CA VAL A 105 10.52 -29.95 5.84
C VAL A 105 11.19 -30.65 7.03
N ILE A 106 10.46 -31.47 7.79
CA ILE A 106 10.96 -32.18 8.99
C ILE A 106 12.24 -32.99 8.69
N ASN A 107 12.39 -33.47 7.45
CA ASN A 107 13.52 -34.29 7.02
C ASN A 107 14.57 -33.52 6.20
N LEU A 108 14.44 -32.20 6.05
CA LEU A 108 15.40 -31.38 5.30
C LEU A 108 16.35 -30.66 6.26
N SER A 109 17.60 -30.51 5.83
CA SER A 109 18.50 -29.58 6.49
C SER A 109 18.01 -28.13 6.30
N PHE A 110 18.51 -27.21 7.11
CA PHE A 110 18.14 -25.79 7.02
C PHE A 110 18.41 -25.22 5.62
N ASP A 111 19.55 -25.55 5.01
CA ASP A 111 19.93 -25.05 3.68
C ASP A 111 19.06 -25.65 2.57
N GLU A 112 18.72 -26.92 2.64
CA GLU A 112 17.79 -27.58 1.70
C GLU A 112 16.39 -26.97 1.80
N ALA A 113 15.88 -26.76 3.01
CA ALA A 113 14.58 -26.13 3.23
C ALA A 113 14.55 -24.68 2.69
N LYS A 114 15.59 -23.90 2.94
CA LYS A 114 15.77 -22.54 2.41
C LYS A 114 15.81 -22.51 0.89
N LEU A 115 16.56 -23.42 0.27
CA LEU A 115 16.64 -23.53 -1.18
C LEU A 115 15.31 -23.95 -1.80
N ALA A 116 14.62 -24.93 -1.22
CA ALA A 116 13.31 -25.39 -1.68
C ALA A 116 12.27 -24.27 -1.61
N LEU A 117 12.24 -23.52 -0.49
CA LEU A 117 11.37 -22.37 -0.32
C LEU A 117 11.65 -21.29 -1.38
N LYS A 118 12.92 -20.93 -1.58
CA LYS A 118 13.31 -19.95 -2.60
C LYS A 118 12.87 -20.38 -4.00
N ARG A 119 13.06 -21.65 -4.37
CA ARG A 119 12.62 -22.19 -5.67
C ARG A 119 11.11 -22.15 -5.84
N ALA A 120 10.34 -22.50 -4.81
CA ALA A 120 8.90 -22.43 -4.84
C ALA A 120 8.41 -20.98 -5.04
N LYS A 121 8.96 -20.03 -4.28
CA LYS A 121 8.63 -18.61 -4.38
C LYS A 121 9.03 -17.97 -5.71
N LEU A 122 10.13 -18.39 -6.30
CA LEU A 122 10.54 -17.93 -7.64
C LEU A 122 9.60 -18.45 -8.74
N LYS A 123 9.02 -19.64 -8.55
CA LYS A 123 8.06 -20.22 -9.50
C LYS A 123 6.69 -19.53 -9.40
N ASP A 124 6.22 -19.29 -8.18
CA ASP A 124 4.98 -18.60 -7.90
C ASP A 124 5.10 -17.87 -6.56
N SER A 125 5.09 -16.55 -6.61
CA SER A 125 5.16 -15.73 -5.40
C SER A 125 3.94 -15.88 -4.50
N GLY A 126 2.82 -16.35 -5.05
CA GLY A 126 1.53 -16.41 -4.37
C GLY A 126 0.80 -15.07 -4.35
N ILE A 127 1.34 -14.02 -4.98
CA ILE A 127 0.74 -12.70 -5.05
C ILE A 127 0.57 -12.29 -6.50
N THR A 128 -0.64 -11.83 -6.84
CA THR A 128 -0.95 -11.17 -8.11
C THR A 128 -1.68 -9.87 -7.80
N GLY A 129 -1.77 -8.95 -8.76
CA GLY A 129 -2.56 -7.75 -8.52
C GLY A 129 -2.37 -6.66 -9.54
N THR A 130 -2.93 -5.53 -9.22
CA THR A 130 -2.98 -4.35 -10.09
C THR A 130 -2.65 -3.10 -9.30
N TYR A 131 -2.22 -2.06 -10.00
CA TYR A 131 -2.02 -0.73 -9.43
C TYR A 131 -2.63 0.35 -10.31
N LYS A 132 -2.94 1.48 -9.68
CA LYS A 132 -3.40 2.71 -10.32
C LYS A 132 -2.59 3.88 -9.80
N LEU A 133 -2.04 4.69 -10.69
CA LEU A 133 -1.42 5.98 -10.33
C LEU A 133 -2.51 6.96 -9.91
N ASN A 134 -2.30 7.69 -8.81
CA ASN A 134 -3.23 8.69 -8.33
C ASN A 134 -2.71 10.10 -8.61
N LYS A 135 -1.55 10.47 -8.02
CA LYS A 135 -0.98 11.82 -8.14
C LYS A 135 0.54 11.80 -8.13
N VAL A 136 1.12 12.82 -8.71
CA VAL A 136 2.54 13.15 -8.52
C VAL A 136 2.63 14.49 -7.78
N TYR A 137 3.44 14.52 -6.73
CA TYR A 137 3.70 15.69 -5.91
C TYR A 137 5.15 16.14 -6.02
N SER A 138 5.40 17.40 -5.76
CA SER A 138 6.73 17.90 -5.39
C SER A 138 7.05 17.49 -3.94
N PHE A 139 8.30 17.67 -3.50
CA PHE A 139 8.72 17.34 -2.13
C PHE A 139 8.03 18.18 -1.05
N ASP A 140 7.57 19.37 -1.39
CA ASP A 140 6.78 20.25 -0.50
C ASP A 140 5.29 19.84 -0.41
N GLY A 141 4.87 18.82 -1.17
CA GLY A 141 3.51 18.32 -1.21
C GLY A 141 2.63 18.99 -2.27
N SER A 142 3.13 19.99 -3.04
CA SER A 142 2.35 20.58 -4.13
C SER A 142 2.09 19.55 -5.24
N VAL A 143 0.88 19.55 -5.79
CA VAL A 143 0.47 18.60 -6.83
C VAL A 143 1.07 19.01 -8.17
N LYS A 144 1.92 18.17 -8.75
CA LYS A 144 2.45 18.31 -10.12
C LYS A 144 1.48 17.74 -11.18
N VAL A 145 0.92 16.54 -10.90
CA VAL A 145 -0.01 15.83 -11.79
C VAL A 145 -1.09 15.17 -10.95
N ASP A 146 -2.35 15.30 -11.37
CA ASP A 146 -3.48 14.55 -10.80
C ASP A 146 -4.04 13.62 -11.87
N PHE A 147 -3.76 12.33 -11.75
CA PHE A 147 -4.24 11.32 -12.68
C PHE A 147 -5.74 11.00 -12.50
N ASN A 148 -6.33 11.35 -11.35
CA ASN A 148 -7.75 11.06 -11.11
C ASN A 148 -8.70 11.94 -11.96
N ILE A 149 -8.19 13.05 -12.53
CA ILE A 149 -8.94 13.89 -13.48
C ILE A 149 -8.86 13.38 -14.92
N LEU A 150 -8.04 12.38 -15.20
CA LEU A 150 -7.89 11.79 -16.52
C LEU A 150 -8.76 10.53 -16.61
N ASP A 151 -9.82 10.56 -17.40
CA ASP A 151 -10.84 9.50 -17.50
C ASP A 151 -10.32 8.12 -17.94
N ASP A 152 -9.09 8.06 -18.48
CA ASP A 152 -8.52 6.84 -19.09
C ASP A 152 -7.54 6.07 -18.20
N ILE A 153 -7.29 6.46 -16.93
CA ILE A 153 -6.33 5.75 -16.09
C ILE A 153 -6.97 4.52 -15.47
N LYS A 154 -6.70 3.39 -16.10
CA LYS A 154 -7.12 2.06 -15.64
C LYS A 154 -6.07 1.44 -14.73
N TYR A 155 -6.53 0.51 -13.88
CA TYR A 155 -5.63 -0.38 -13.16
C TYR A 155 -4.76 -1.19 -14.13
N LYS A 156 -3.44 -1.19 -13.91
CA LYS A 156 -2.46 -1.96 -14.68
C LYS A 156 -2.03 -3.19 -13.89
N GLN A 157 -1.75 -4.29 -14.60
CA GLN A 157 -1.18 -5.48 -13.98
C GLN A 157 0.22 -5.16 -13.42
N LEU A 158 0.51 -5.75 -12.26
CA LEU A 158 1.80 -5.62 -11.61
C LEU A 158 2.42 -7.00 -11.42
N ASP A 159 3.73 -7.08 -11.70
CA ASP A 159 4.52 -8.25 -11.39
C ASP A 159 4.94 -8.21 -9.90
N TYR A 160 4.53 -9.24 -9.16
CA TYR A 160 4.90 -9.46 -7.76
C TYR A 160 5.93 -10.60 -7.65
N SER A 161 6.91 -10.62 -8.55
CA SER A 161 7.99 -11.61 -8.44
C SER A 161 8.70 -11.52 -7.09
N TYR A 162 9.10 -12.68 -6.57
CA TYR A 162 9.73 -12.79 -5.26
C TYR A 162 10.98 -11.88 -5.14
N ALA A 163 11.08 -11.17 -4.02
CA ALA A 163 12.10 -10.17 -3.71
C ALA A 163 12.01 -8.84 -4.48
N ASN A 164 11.02 -8.63 -5.33
CA ASN A 164 10.70 -7.33 -5.89
C ASN A 164 10.21 -6.38 -4.76
N PRO A 165 10.50 -5.06 -4.78
CA PRO A 165 9.98 -4.10 -3.79
C PRO A 165 8.46 -4.14 -3.62
N PHE A 166 7.70 -4.38 -4.69
CA PHE A 166 6.25 -4.50 -4.61
C PHE A 166 5.79 -5.79 -3.91
N TYR A 167 6.53 -6.91 -4.09
CA TYR A 167 6.29 -8.14 -3.31
C TYR A 167 6.51 -7.88 -1.82
N ILE A 168 7.61 -7.21 -1.46
CA ILE A 168 7.93 -6.87 -0.06
C ILE A 168 6.78 -6.03 0.54
N GLY A 169 6.30 -5.03 -0.20
CA GLY A 169 5.17 -4.20 0.22
C GLY A 169 3.89 -4.99 0.41
N ALA A 170 3.55 -5.86 -0.55
CA ALA A 170 2.35 -6.69 -0.45
C ALA A 170 2.43 -7.68 0.71
N ALA A 171 3.58 -8.35 0.92
CA ALA A 171 3.80 -9.27 2.04
C ALA A 171 3.65 -8.53 3.38
N TYR A 172 4.21 -7.33 3.49
CA TYR A 172 4.06 -6.48 4.67
C TYR A 172 2.61 -6.05 4.91
N ALA A 173 1.86 -5.67 3.87
CA ALA A 173 0.44 -5.34 3.97
C ALA A 173 -0.37 -6.53 4.50
N PHE A 174 -0.05 -7.75 4.03
CA PHE A 174 -0.70 -8.99 4.48
C PHE A 174 -0.43 -9.26 5.96
N GLU A 175 0.83 -9.15 6.38
CA GLU A 175 1.23 -9.32 7.78
C GLU A 175 0.50 -8.32 8.69
N LYS A 176 0.44 -7.05 8.28
CA LYS A 176 -0.27 -6.01 9.02
C LYS A 176 -1.78 -6.25 9.12
N ALA A 177 -2.41 -6.72 8.04
CA ALA A 177 -3.85 -6.96 8.01
C ALA A 177 -4.27 -8.17 8.84
N TYR A 178 -3.45 -9.24 8.87
CA TYR A 178 -3.86 -10.54 9.39
C TYR A 178 -2.96 -11.09 10.49
N ASN A 179 -1.88 -10.43 10.84
CA ASN A 179 -0.85 -10.89 11.80
C ASN A 179 -0.30 -12.29 11.42
N LYS A 180 -0.05 -12.50 10.14
CA LYS A 180 0.46 -13.76 9.55
C LYS A 180 1.55 -13.43 8.53
N VAL A 181 2.61 -14.23 8.52
CA VAL A 181 3.70 -14.08 7.53
C VAL A 181 3.25 -14.63 6.18
N PHE A 182 3.47 -13.88 5.10
CA PHE A 182 3.26 -14.28 3.71
C PHE A 182 4.60 -14.61 3.06
#